data_2d38d6d3a4da5af3be2f5d2b0ee7d3c3
#
_entry.id   2d38d6d3a4da5af3be2f5d2b0ee7d3c3
#
_cell.length_a   1.000
_cell.length_b   1.000
_cell.length_c   1.000
_cell.angle_alpha   90.00
_cell.angle_beta   90.00
_cell.angle_gamma   90.00
#
_symmetry.space_group_name_H-M   'P 1'
#
loop_
_entity.id
_entity.type
_entity.pdbx_description
1 polymer ?
#
loop_
_entity_poly.entity_id
_entity_poly.type
_entity_poly.pdbx_seq_one_letter_code
_entity_poly.pdbx_strand_id
1 'polypeptide(L)'
;MIWTLHNGGKLEPGEIVAPDERLTWGRTIGLGAQHVVAMFGATFVFPILMGLNPQLAVMMSGIATLVFIFVTKHEVPSYLGSSASFPGVAAAIYASGGKPNDVSGALFVVGLTLFLCGIIIHAAGAKVVHRLLPPVVTGAVVMLIGFNLAPVVAKTYWPVDQWTALIVMVLVVALSVAPRGFLSRIAIFVALIIGYVLSWLEDLVLGPMHRTVDGVSTTVNRVDWSGVRDADWVGLPQMTDLNSWTYTVDSNGAGHFGAGNVVGFHLPAFHLSFILLALPVVIALIAENTGHVKAVAEMTDRNLDHQMGRAIAADGATSMLATLAGAGPTTTYAENIGVMAATKVYSTAAYAVAALVAILFGFSPKFGAIISATPGGVLGGITVVLYGMIG
;
A
#
# COMPACT_ATOMS: atom_id res chain seq x y z
N MET A 1 -5.54 30.54 -8.88
CA MET A 1 -5.58 29.58 -7.74
C MET A 1 -5.71 28.19 -8.32
N ILE A 2 -5.04 27.20 -7.76
CA ILE A 2 -5.06 25.83 -8.29
C ILE A 2 -6.45 25.18 -8.10
N TRP A 3 -7.14 25.51 -7.01
CA TRP A 3 -8.49 25.03 -6.72
C TRP A 3 -9.45 26.19 -6.46
N THR A 4 -10.61 26.15 -7.10
CA THR A 4 -11.70 27.10 -6.87
C THR A 4 -12.58 26.67 -5.68
N LEU A 5 -13.23 27.61 -5.03
CA LEU A 5 -14.13 27.31 -3.91
C LEU A 5 -15.48 26.86 -4.47
N HIS A 6 -15.88 25.61 -4.19
CA HIS A 6 -17.17 25.05 -4.60
C HIS A 6 -18.30 25.72 -3.83
N ASN A 7 -19.30 26.26 -4.52
CA ASN A 7 -20.57 26.81 -3.97
C ASN A 7 -20.43 27.51 -2.60
N GLY A 8 -19.47 28.47 -2.49
CA GLY A 8 -19.20 29.15 -1.23
C GLY A 8 -18.71 28.25 -0.08
N GLY A 9 -18.24 27.05 -0.38
CA GLY A 9 -17.76 26.03 0.58
C GLY A 9 -18.87 25.13 1.14
N LYS A 10 -20.06 25.13 0.54
CA LYS A 10 -21.18 24.23 0.87
C LYS A 10 -21.24 23.10 -0.15
N LEU A 11 -21.71 21.95 0.28
CA LEU A 11 -22.06 20.79 -0.56
C LEU A 11 -23.53 20.48 -0.30
N GLU A 12 -24.37 20.67 -1.30
CA GLU A 12 -25.78 20.37 -1.22
C GLU A 12 -26.08 18.91 -1.60
N PRO A 13 -27.21 18.34 -1.15
CA PRO A 13 -27.58 16.98 -1.50
C PRO A 13 -27.69 16.83 -3.03
N GLY A 14 -26.94 15.87 -3.59
CA GLY A 14 -26.89 15.59 -5.03
C GLY A 14 -25.77 16.28 -5.80
N GLU A 15 -25.08 17.26 -5.21
CA GLU A 15 -23.90 17.89 -5.81
C GLU A 15 -22.63 17.05 -5.66
N ILE A 16 -21.67 17.33 -6.51
CA ILE A 16 -20.31 16.79 -6.44
C ILE A 16 -19.30 17.93 -6.39
N VAL A 17 -18.23 17.77 -5.63
CA VAL A 17 -17.07 18.68 -5.70
C VAL A 17 -16.10 18.14 -6.74
N ALA A 18 -15.86 18.91 -7.80
CA ALA A 18 -15.01 18.51 -8.92
C ALA A 18 -13.51 18.44 -8.52
N PRO A 19 -12.66 17.75 -9.32
CA PRO A 19 -11.23 17.62 -9.03
C PRO A 19 -10.47 18.93 -8.88
N ASP A 20 -10.87 19.96 -9.61
CA ASP A 20 -10.32 21.31 -9.64
C ASP A 20 -10.99 22.27 -8.64
N GLU A 21 -11.90 21.76 -7.82
CA GLU A 21 -12.59 22.49 -6.76
C GLU A 21 -12.16 22.03 -5.37
N ARG A 22 -12.49 22.85 -4.36
CA ARG A 22 -12.36 22.49 -2.94
C ARG A 22 -13.52 23.05 -2.13
N LEU A 23 -13.77 22.45 -0.99
CA LEU A 23 -14.59 23.03 0.06
C LEU A 23 -13.80 24.06 0.87
N THR A 24 -14.36 24.60 1.95
CA THR A 24 -13.57 25.39 2.90
C THR A 24 -12.37 24.58 3.40
N TRP A 25 -11.26 25.23 3.71
CA TRP A 25 -10.06 24.52 4.12
C TRP A 25 -10.27 23.60 5.32
N GLY A 26 -11.06 23.99 6.30
CA GLY A 26 -11.39 23.11 7.44
C GLY A 26 -12.06 21.80 7.02
N ARG A 27 -13.02 21.84 6.09
CA ARG A 27 -13.67 20.65 5.53
C ARG A 27 -12.71 19.85 4.64
N THR A 28 -11.92 20.53 3.81
CA THR A 28 -10.94 19.89 2.93
C THR A 28 -9.88 19.15 3.73
N ILE A 29 -9.40 19.72 4.85
CA ILE A 29 -8.47 19.06 5.76
C ILE A 29 -9.12 17.85 6.43
N GLY A 30 -10.37 17.95 6.88
CA GLY A 30 -11.10 16.80 7.44
C GLY A 30 -11.26 15.66 6.42
N LEU A 31 -11.53 15.98 5.15
CA LEU A 31 -11.59 14.99 4.06
C LEU A 31 -10.21 14.40 3.76
N GLY A 32 -9.16 15.23 3.76
CA GLY A 32 -7.78 14.75 3.65
C GLY A 32 -7.43 13.74 4.74
N ALA A 33 -7.83 14.01 5.99
CA ALA A 33 -7.66 13.07 7.10
C ALA A 33 -8.40 11.74 6.87
N GLN A 34 -9.61 11.77 6.28
CA GLN A 34 -10.33 10.54 5.90
C GLN A 34 -9.56 9.75 4.84
N HIS A 35 -8.94 10.40 3.86
CA HIS A 35 -8.10 9.75 2.86
C HIS A 35 -6.84 9.12 3.48
N VAL A 36 -6.23 9.79 4.48
CA VAL A 36 -5.10 9.22 5.24
C VAL A 36 -5.51 7.92 5.93
N VAL A 37 -6.65 7.93 6.63
CA VAL A 37 -7.16 6.74 7.33
C VAL A 37 -7.49 5.61 6.35
N ALA A 38 -8.04 5.92 5.18
CA ALA A 38 -8.38 4.92 4.17
C ALA A 38 -7.14 4.25 3.55
N MET A 39 -6.10 5.04 3.24
CA MET A 39 -4.86 4.51 2.64
C MET A 39 -3.97 3.74 3.63
N PHE A 40 -4.18 3.98 4.92
CA PHE A 40 -3.24 3.60 5.96
C PHE A 40 -3.00 2.09 6.00
N GLY A 41 -4.08 1.30 5.96
CA GLY A 41 -4.01 -0.15 6.06
C GLY A 41 -3.09 -0.78 5.01
N ALA A 42 -3.28 -0.44 3.75
CA ALA A 42 -2.49 -0.99 2.65
C ALA A 42 -1.07 -0.41 2.59
N THR A 43 -0.91 0.90 2.84
CA THR A 43 0.36 1.61 2.66
C THR A 43 1.47 1.11 3.61
N PHE A 44 1.13 0.56 4.77
CA PHE A 44 2.15 0.01 5.67
C PHE A 44 2.18 -1.53 5.72
N VAL A 45 1.06 -2.22 5.47
CA VAL A 45 1.04 -3.69 5.47
C VAL A 45 1.95 -4.23 4.38
N PHE A 46 1.85 -3.75 3.16
CA PHE A 46 2.66 -4.28 2.06
C PHE A 46 4.17 -4.07 2.22
N PRO A 47 4.69 -2.92 2.69
CA PRO A 47 6.11 -2.79 3.00
C PRO A 47 6.59 -3.75 4.07
N ILE A 48 5.82 -3.99 5.13
CA ILE A 48 6.17 -4.97 6.17
C ILE A 48 6.28 -6.37 5.55
N LEU A 49 5.33 -6.76 4.70
CA LEU A 49 5.34 -8.05 4.00
C LEU A 49 6.57 -8.19 3.07
N MET A 50 7.11 -7.09 2.59
CA MET A 50 8.33 -7.05 1.78
C MET A 50 9.62 -6.85 2.58
N GLY A 51 9.55 -6.76 3.93
CA GLY A 51 10.71 -6.44 4.77
C GLY A 51 11.26 -5.03 4.57
N LEU A 52 10.44 -4.12 4.04
CA LEU A 52 10.80 -2.72 3.78
C LEU A 52 10.27 -1.79 4.88
N ASN A 53 10.86 -0.60 5.00
CA ASN A 53 10.50 0.35 6.03
C ASN A 53 9.12 1.00 5.77
N PRO A 54 8.10 0.74 6.63
CA PRO A 54 6.77 1.29 6.43
C PRO A 54 6.71 2.82 6.64
N GLN A 55 7.57 3.40 7.48
CA GLN A 55 7.69 4.85 7.64
C GLN A 55 8.11 5.51 6.34
N LEU A 56 9.16 4.95 5.70
CA LEU A 56 9.65 5.42 4.40
C LEU A 56 8.59 5.24 3.31
N ALA A 57 7.87 4.12 3.32
CA ALA A 57 6.81 3.87 2.36
C ALA A 57 5.65 4.87 2.49
N VAL A 58 5.24 5.23 3.71
CA VAL A 58 4.22 6.27 3.96
C VAL A 58 4.71 7.64 3.46
N MET A 59 5.97 8.01 3.74
CA MET A 59 6.55 9.25 3.22
C MET A 59 6.54 9.30 1.69
N MET A 60 7.00 8.21 1.05
CA MET A 60 7.05 8.13 -0.40
C MET A 60 5.66 8.08 -1.04
N SER A 61 4.65 7.51 -0.37
CA SER A 61 3.26 7.53 -0.84
C SER A 61 2.71 8.96 -0.94
N GLY A 62 3.02 9.81 0.05
CA GLY A 62 2.66 11.23 0.00
C GLY A 62 3.36 11.97 -1.14
N ILE A 63 4.68 11.76 -1.31
CA ILE A 63 5.44 12.34 -2.43
C ILE A 63 4.88 11.86 -3.77
N ALA A 64 4.64 10.56 -3.91
CA ALA A 64 4.06 9.96 -5.11
C ALA A 64 2.69 10.56 -5.46
N THR A 65 1.83 10.74 -4.46
CA THR A 65 0.51 11.35 -4.65
C THR A 65 0.62 12.78 -5.17
N LEU A 66 1.53 13.61 -4.61
CA LEU A 66 1.73 14.98 -5.11
C LEU A 66 2.26 15.00 -6.54
N VAL A 67 3.22 14.14 -6.87
CA VAL A 67 3.77 14.00 -8.24
C VAL A 67 2.66 13.56 -9.21
N PHE A 68 1.84 12.59 -8.81
CA PHE A 68 0.73 12.09 -9.62
C PHE A 68 -0.28 13.20 -9.92
N ILE A 69 -0.73 13.95 -8.89
CA ILE A 69 -1.63 15.09 -9.05
C ILE A 69 -1.06 16.13 -10.02
N PHE A 70 0.22 16.41 -9.91
CA PHE A 70 0.90 17.35 -10.79
C PHE A 70 0.96 16.86 -12.25
N VAL A 71 1.38 15.62 -12.48
CA VAL A 71 1.52 15.01 -13.81
C VAL A 71 0.17 14.87 -14.50
N THR A 72 -0.88 14.50 -13.75
CA THR A 72 -2.26 14.39 -14.27
C THR A 72 -3.00 15.73 -14.31
N LYS A 73 -2.29 16.84 -14.07
CA LYS A 73 -2.83 18.21 -14.14
C LYS A 73 -4.06 18.44 -13.26
N HIS A 74 -4.11 17.83 -12.08
CA HIS A 74 -5.22 17.91 -11.14
C HIS A 74 -6.56 17.35 -11.67
N GLU A 75 -6.55 16.58 -12.77
CA GLU A 75 -7.78 16.04 -13.36
C GLU A 75 -8.16 14.66 -12.80
N VAL A 76 -7.17 13.88 -12.34
CA VAL A 76 -7.40 12.52 -11.81
C VAL A 76 -7.16 12.51 -10.30
N PRO A 77 -8.22 12.61 -9.49
CA PRO A 77 -8.09 12.44 -8.04
C PRO A 77 -7.76 10.99 -7.70
N SER A 78 -6.56 10.75 -7.20
CA SER A 78 -6.13 9.44 -6.71
C SER A 78 -5.06 9.60 -5.64
N TYR A 79 -5.02 8.66 -4.69
CA TYR A 79 -3.94 8.49 -3.73
C TYR A 79 -3.04 7.35 -4.19
N LEU A 80 -1.73 7.52 -4.07
CA LEU A 80 -0.75 6.48 -4.38
C LEU A 80 -0.13 5.95 -3.10
N GLY A 81 0.00 4.64 -3.01
CA GLY A 81 0.68 3.99 -1.90
C GLY A 81 1.25 2.63 -2.30
N SER A 82 1.73 1.86 -1.35
CA SER A 82 2.39 0.58 -1.61
C SER A 82 1.45 -0.41 -2.30
N SER A 83 1.94 -1.06 -3.36
CA SER A 83 1.12 -1.97 -4.16
C SER A 83 1.10 -3.41 -3.63
N ALA A 84 -0.08 -4.02 -3.63
CA ALA A 84 -0.31 -5.42 -3.31
C ALA A 84 0.34 -6.39 -4.31
N SER A 85 0.70 -5.92 -5.49
CA SER A 85 1.25 -6.75 -6.57
C SER A 85 2.68 -7.25 -6.29
N PHE A 86 3.40 -6.66 -5.32
CA PHE A 86 4.84 -6.90 -5.14
C PHE A 86 5.26 -7.81 -3.99
N PRO A 87 4.49 -8.05 -2.90
CA PRO A 87 4.96 -8.91 -1.83
C PRO A 87 5.33 -10.32 -2.28
N GLY A 88 4.57 -10.89 -3.22
CA GLY A 88 4.89 -12.21 -3.80
C GLY A 88 6.19 -12.21 -4.60
N VAL A 89 6.47 -11.14 -5.34
CA VAL A 89 7.74 -10.97 -6.09
C VAL A 89 8.90 -10.83 -5.12
N ALA A 90 8.76 -10.01 -4.08
CA ALA A 90 9.79 -9.84 -3.05
C ALA A 90 10.10 -11.18 -2.35
N ALA A 91 9.07 -11.93 -1.95
CA ALA A 91 9.23 -13.24 -1.35
C ALA A 91 9.97 -14.23 -2.27
N ALA A 92 9.65 -14.22 -3.57
CA ALA A 92 10.33 -15.08 -4.55
C ALA A 92 11.80 -14.69 -4.76
N ILE A 93 12.13 -13.40 -4.76
CA ILE A 93 13.51 -12.89 -4.82
C ILE A 93 14.28 -13.34 -3.58
N TYR A 94 13.71 -13.17 -2.39
CA TYR A 94 14.34 -13.59 -1.14
C TYR A 94 14.55 -15.11 -1.05
N ALA A 95 13.57 -15.90 -1.46
CA ALA A 95 13.68 -17.35 -1.53
C ALA A 95 14.77 -17.81 -2.50
N SER A 96 15.11 -16.98 -3.49
CA SER A 96 16.20 -17.22 -4.45
C SER A 96 17.56 -16.64 -3.98
N GLY A 97 17.67 -16.22 -2.71
CA GLY A 97 18.90 -15.68 -2.11
C GLY A 97 19.12 -14.18 -2.34
N GLY A 98 18.15 -13.47 -2.90
CA GLY A 98 18.23 -12.02 -3.07
C GLY A 98 18.07 -11.25 -1.76
N LYS A 99 18.45 -9.99 -1.78
CA LYS A 99 18.39 -9.03 -0.65
C LYS A 99 17.42 -7.88 -0.95
N PRO A 100 17.10 -7.02 0.01
CA PRO A 100 16.21 -5.87 -0.21
C PRO A 100 16.63 -4.93 -1.34
N ASN A 101 17.93 -4.71 -1.52
CA ASN A 101 18.44 -3.92 -2.63
C ASN A 101 18.21 -4.57 -4.01
N ASP A 102 18.19 -5.91 -4.09
CA ASP A 102 17.84 -6.64 -5.31
C ASP A 102 16.35 -6.51 -5.61
N VAL A 103 15.51 -6.57 -4.57
CA VAL A 103 14.07 -6.29 -4.69
C VAL A 103 13.88 -4.88 -5.22
N SER A 104 14.50 -3.87 -4.59
CA SER A 104 14.41 -2.48 -5.03
C SER A 104 14.89 -2.27 -6.46
N GLY A 105 15.96 -2.95 -6.89
CA GLY A 105 16.48 -2.91 -8.25
C GLY A 105 15.53 -3.53 -9.28
N ALA A 106 14.97 -4.69 -8.98
CA ALA A 106 13.99 -5.34 -9.83
C ALA A 106 12.72 -4.48 -9.98
N LEU A 107 12.21 -3.93 -8.86
CA LEU A 107 11.00 -3.11 -8.84
C LEU A 107 11.23 -1.71 -9.44
N PHE A 108 12.45 -1.17 -9.38
CA PHE A 108 12.83 0.03 -10.13
C PHE A 108 12.65 -0.18 -11.64
N VAL A 109 13.11 -1.32 -12.17
CA VAL A 109 12.97 -1.64 -13.60
C VAL A 109 11.51 -1.88 -13.98
N VAL A 110 10.70 -2.45 -13.09
CA VAL A 110 9.24 -2.52 -13.27
C VAL A 110 8.64 -1.11 -13.38
N GLY A 111 9.00 -0.19 -12.47
CA GLY A 111 8.59 1.21 -12.52
C GLY A 111 9.02 1.91 -13.80
N LEU A 112 10.28 1.70 -14.25
CA LEU A 112 10.78 2.24 -15.52
C LEU A 112 9.99 1.71 -16.70
N THR A 113 9.71 0.41 -16.73
CA THR A 113 8.92 -0.21 -17.80
C THR A 113 7.50 0.36 -17.83
N LEU A 114 6.87 0.51 -16.66
CA LEU A 114 5.55 1.11 -16.52
C LEU A 114 5.56 2.57 -17.00
N PHE A 115 6.58 3.34 -16.63
CA PHE A 115 6.77 4.73 -17.09
C PHE A 115 6.85 4.82 -18.62
N LEU A 116 7.66 3.97 -19.25
CA LEU A 116 7.79 3.90 -20.70
C LEU A 116 6.47 3.49 -21.37
N CYS A 117 5.78 2.49 -20.83
CA CYS A 117 4.45 2.09 -21.28
C CYS A 117 3.46 3.26 -21.20
N GLY A 118 3.48 4.02 -20.10
CA GLY A 118 2.65 5.21 -19.94
C GLY A 118 2.91 6.28 -21.00
N ILE A 119 4.18 6.55 -21.34
CA ILE A 119 4.56 7.46 -22.42
C ILE A 119 4.03 6.94 -23.78
N ILE A 120 4.19 5.65 -24.06
CA ILE A 120 3.69 5.04 -25.31
C ILE A 120 2.17 5.18 -25.38
N ILE A 121 1.45 4.87 -24.30
CA ILE A 121 -0.01 5.00 -24.22
C ILE A 121 -0.44 6.46 -24.38
N HIS A 122 0.31 7.40 -23.80
CA HIS A 122 0.02 8.83 -23.95
C HIS A 122 0.15 9.28 -25.41
N ALA A 123 1.14 8.79 -26.14
CA ALA A 123 1.37 9.12 -27.55
C ALA A 123 0.41 8.38 -28.49
N ALA A 124 0.12 7.11 -28.25
CA ALA A 124 -0.70 6.26 -29.11
C ALA A 124 -2.20 6.32 -28.80
N GLY A 125 -2.58 6.84 -27.63
CA GLY A 125 -3.95 6.92 -27.11
C GLY A 125 -4.42 5.68 -26.34
N ALA A 126 -5.42 5.86 -25.47
CA ALA A 126 -5.95 4.83 -24.56
C ALA A 126 -6.54 3.59 -25.30
N LYS A 127 -6.89 3.71 -26.57
CA LYS A 127 -7.39 2.59 -27.38
C LYS A 127 -6.42 1.40 -27.46
N VAL A 128 -5.13 1.64 -27.35
CA VAL A 128 -4.09 0.59 -27.34
C VAL A 128 -4.26 -0.30 -26.10
N VAL A 129 -4.49 0.30 -24.95
CA VAL A 129 -4.71 -0.44 -23.68
C VAL A 129 -5.95 -1.31 -23.79
N HIS A 130 -7.07 -0.76 -24.27
CA HIS A 130 -8.32 -1.50 -24.40
C HIS A 130 -8.23 -2.69 -25.37
N ARG A 131 -7.35 -2.57 -26.37
CA ARG A 131 -7.13 -3.65 -27.35
C ARG A 131 -6.21 -4.75 -26.81
N LEU A 132 -5.18 -4.37 -26.02
CA LEU A 132 -4.19 -5.30 -25.48
C LEU A 132 -4.65 -5.97 -24.17
N LEU A 133 -5.42 -5.24 -23.36
CA LEU A 133 -5.90 -5.67 -22.05
C LEU A 133 -7.44 -5.58 -21.99
N PRO A 134 -8.15 -6.49 -22.66
CA PRO A 134 -9.60 -6.57 -22.49
C PRO A 134 -9.96 -6.92 -21.04
N PRO A 135 -11.15 -6.54 -20.52
CA PRO A 135 -11.53 -6.71 -19.11
C PRO A 135 -11.35 -8.13 -18.57
N VAL A 136 -11.57 -9.15 -19.40
CA VAL A 136 -11.37 -10.56 -19.02
C VAL A 136 -9.91 -10.87 -18.69
N VAL A 137 -8.96 -10.36 -19.49
CA VAL A 137 -7.52 -10.54 -19.26
C VAL A 137 -7.11 -9.78 -18.00
N THR A 138 -7.59 -8.55 -17.83
CA THR A 138 -7.36 -7.73 -16.64
C THR A 138 -7.83 -8.45 -15.38
N GLY A 139 -9.07 -8.96 -15.36
CA GLY A 139 -9.61 -9.70 -14.22
C GLY A 139 -8.80 -10.97 -13.92
N ALA A 140 -8.44 -11.74 -14.92
CA ALA A 140 -7.64 -12.96 -14.74
C ALA A 140 -6.25 -12.66 -14.14
N VAL A 141 -5.57 -11.59 -14.59
CA VAL A 141 -4.27 -11.19 -14.07
C VAL A 141 -4.36 -10.74 -12.61
N VAL A 142 -5.36 -9.93 -12.27
CA VAL A 142 -5.57 -9.45 -10.89
C VAL A 142 -5.90 -10.63 -9.96
N MET A 143 -6.76 -11.56 -10.40
CA MET A 143 -7.08 -12.77 -9.64
C MET A 143 -5.83 -13.63 -9.37
N LEU A 144 -4.94 -13.78 -10.35
CA LEU A 144 -3.67 -14.51 -10.17
C LEU A 144 -2.75 -13.86 -9.12
N ILE A 145 -2.78 -12.53 -8.96
CA ILE A 145 -2.03 -11.84 -7.89
C ILE A 145 -2.54 -12.30 -6.53
N GLY A 146 -3.85 -12.29 -6.30
CA GLY A 146 -4.44 -12.75 -5.04
C GLY A 146 -4.07 -14.20 -4.73
N PHE A 147 -4.15 -15.11 -5.70
CA PHE A 147 -3.79 -16.51 -5.52
C PHE A 147 -2.30 -16.72 -5.25
N ASN A 148 -1.41 -15.97 -5.90
CA ASN A 148 0.04 -16.07 -5.65
C ASN A 148 0.43 -15.61 -4.25
N LEU A 149 -0.37 -14.76 -3.61
CA LEU A 149 -0.13 -14.27 -2.26
C LEU A 149 -0.70 -15.18 -1.16
N ALA A 150 -1.64 -16.06 -1.48
CA ALA A 150 -2.23 -16.99 -0.53
C ALA A 150 -1.21 -17.88 0.21
N PRO A 151 -0.17 -18.46 -0.45
CA PRO A 151 0.87 -19.22 0.24
C PRO A 151 1.68 -18.38 1.25
N VAL A 152 1.94 -17.10 0.95
CA VAL A 152 2.67 -16.21 1.86
C VAL A 152 1.87 -16.02 3.15
N VAL A 153 0.58 -15.78 3.05
CA VAL A 153 -0.30 -15.65 4.22
C VAL A 153 -0.38 -16.96 5.00
N ALA A 154 -0.67 -18.06 4.29
CA ALA A 154 -0.93 -19.36 4.93
C ALA A 154 0.31 -19.93 5.64
N LYS A 155 1.52 -19.65 5.15
CA LYS A 155 2.76 -20.19 5.68
C LYS A 155 3.48 -19.24 6.63
N THR A 156 3.47 -17.93 6.36
CA THR A 156 4.31 -16.96 7.07
C THR A 156 3.56 -16.23 8.18
N TYR A 157 2.35 -15.75 7.91
CA TYR A 157 1.66 -14.84 8.85
C TYR A 157 0.57 -15.53 9.67
N TRP A 158 -0.27 -16.36 9.03
CA TRP A 158 -1.36 -17.06 9.72
C TRP A 158 -0.87 -17.96 10.86
N PRO A 159 0.21 -18.76 10.71
CA PRO A 159 0.67 -19.65 11.76
C PRO A 159 1.30 -18.95 12.96
N VAL A 160 1.61 -17.66 12.87
CA VAL A 160 2.24 -16.91 13.99
C VAL A 160 1.34 -16.88 15.21
N ASP A 161 0.06 -16.55 15.01
CA ASP A 161 -0.98 -16.60 16.03
C ASP A 161 -2.34 -16.79 15.32
N GLN A 162 -2.75 -18.06 15.20
CA GLN A 162 -3.93 -18.46 14.43
C GLN A 162 -5.24 -17.92 15.01
N TRP A 163 -5.35 -17.82 16.34
CA TRP A 163 -6.56 -17.35 16.99
C TRP A 163 -6.75 -15.84 16.80
N THR A 164 -5.72 -15.07 17.05
CA THR A 164 -5.73 -13.63 16.76
C THR A 164 -5.99 -13.39 15.26
N ALA A 165 -5.36 -14.16 14.36
CA ALA A 165 -5.58 -14.05 12.93
C ALA A 165 -7.04 -14.34 12.53
N LEU A 166 -7.65 -15.40 13.11
CA LEU A 166 -9.06 -15.72 12.87
C LEU A 166 -10.00 -14.61 13.35
N ILE A 167 -9.78 -14.11 14.57
CA ILE A 167 -10.60 -13.03 15.14
C ILE A 167 -10.50 -11.77 14.27
N VAL A 168 -9.29 -11.38 13.89
CA VAL A 168 -9.06 -10.19 13.05
C VAL A 168 -9.65 -10.37 11.66
N MET A 169 -9.52 -11.54 11.04
CA MET A 169 -10.15 -11.86 9.76
C MET A 169 -11.67 -11.69 9.81
N VAL A 170 -12.33 -12.30 10.83
CA VAL A 170 -13.78 -12.18 11.02
C VAL A 170 -14.17 -10.73 11.27
N LEU A 171 -13.37 -9.98 12.03
CA LEU A 171 -13.59 -8.57 12.31
C LEU A 171 -13.51 -7.72 11.04
N VAL A 172 -12.50 -7.94 10.18
CA VAL A 172 -12.39 -7.23 8.88
C VAL A 172 -13.62 -7.51 8.03
N VAL A 173 -14.03 -8.78 7.90
CA VAL A 173 -15.24 -9.14 7.12
C VAL A 173 -16.48 -8.49 7.71
N ALA A 174 -16.68 -8.58 9.02
CA ALA A 174 -17.84 -7.99 9.69
C ALA A 174 -17.88 -6.46 9.51
N LEU A 175 -16.75 -5.78 9.68
CA LEU A 175 -16.64 -4.33 9.49
C LEU A 175 -16.78 -3.92 8.01
N SER A 176 -16.45 -4.78 7.06
CA SER A 176 -16.62 -4.49 5.63
C SER A 176 -18.09 -4.64 5.18
N VAL A 177 -18.85 -5.54 5.77
CA VAL A 177 -20.20 -5.91 5.31
C VAL A 177 -21.32 -5.30 6.15
N ALA A 178 -21.21 -5.32 7.48
CA ALA A 178 -22.31 -4.94 8.38
C ALA A 178 -22.54 -3.42 8.47
N PRO A 179 -21.53 -2.55 8.66
CA PRO A 179 -21.73 -1.10 8.67
C PRO A 179 -21.96 -0.55 7.26
N ARG A 180 -22.61 0.61 7.20
CA ARG A 180 -22.77 1.37 5.96
C ARG A 180 -21.93 2.65 6.00
N GLY A 181 -21.53 3.14 4.82
CA GLY A 181 -20.84 4.41 4.69
C GLY A 181 -19.34 4.34 4.99
N PHE A 182 -18.81 5.29 5.74
CA PHE A 182 -17.37 5.46 5.95
C PHE A 182 -16.72 4.30 6.72
N LEU A 183 -17.40 3.75 7.73
CA LEU A 183 -16.82 2.71 8.58
C LEU A 183 -16.49 1.42 7.82
N SER A 184 -17.33 0.99 6.86
CA SER A 184 -17.03 -0.18 6.03
C SER A 184 -15.81 0.03 5.12
N ARG A 185 -15.51 1.27 4.76
CA ARG A 185 -14.37 1.60 3.89
C ARG A 185 -13.04 1.63 4.62
N ILE A 186 -13.07 1.89 5.92
CA ILE A 186 -11.88 1.86 6.79
C ILE A 186 -11.82 0.58 7.63
N ALA A 187 -12.55 -0.46 7.24
CA ALA A 187 -12.66 -1.72 7.98
C ALA A 187 -11.30 -2.32 8.33
N ILE A 188 -10.36 -2.34 7.39
CA ILE A 188 -9.00 -2.85 7.58
C ILE A 188 -8.25 -2.04 8.64
N PHE A 189 -8.34 -0.71 8.59
CA PHE A 189 -7.68 0.16 9.56
C PHE A 189 -8.26 -0.01 10.97
N VAL A 190 -9.59 -0.09 11.09
CA VAL A 190 -10.26 -0.31 12.39
C VAL A 190 -9.93 -1.70 12.94
N ALA A 191 -9.97 -2.72 12.10
CA ALA A 191 -9.63 -4.09 12.50
C ALA A 191 -8.15 -4.21 12.92
N LEU A 192 -7.25 -3.46 12.26
CA LEU A 192 -5.85 -3.37 12.66
C LEU A 192 -5.71 -2.82 14.09
N ILE A 193 -6.35 -1.68 14.39
CA ILE A 193 -6.28 -1.07 15.72
C ILE A 193 -6.84 -2.02 16.77
N ILE A 194 -8.01 -2.60 16.50
CA ILE A 194 -8.65 -3.55 17.43
C ILE A 194 -7.78 -4.80 17.61
N GLY A 195 -7.23 -5.36 16.52
CA GLY A 195 -6.34 -6.51 16.58
C GLY A 195 -5.04 -6.23 17.34
N TYR A 196 -4.49 -5.02 17.14
CA TYR A 196 -3.30 -4.58 17.87
C TYR A 196 -3.56 -4.49 19.39
N VAL A 197 -4.67 -3.85 19.77
CA VAL A 197 -5.09 -3.76 21.17
C VAL A 197 -5.39 -5.15 21.74
N LEU A 198 -6.05 -6.02 20.99
CA LEU A 198 -6.32 -7.41 21.39
C LEU A 198 -5.02 -8.16 21.68
N SER A 199 -4.06 -8.13 20.75
CA SER A 199 -2.77 -8.79 20.92
C SER A 199 -1.99 -8.26 22.13
N TRP A 200 -2.07 -6.97 22.40
CA TRP A 200 -1.48 -6.37 23.60
C TRP A 200 -2.17 -6.83 24.88
N LEU A 201 -3.50 -6.92 24.89
CA LEU A 201 -4.26 -7.44 26.03
C LEU A 201 -3.98 -8.94 26.25
N GLU A 202 -3.85 -9.72 25.17
CA GLU A 202 -3.46 -11.13 25.26
C GLU A 202 -2.09 -11.30 25.91
N ASP A 203 -1.09 -10.46 25.59
CA ASP A 203 0.21 -10.47 26.25
C ASP A 203 0.11 -10.15 27.75
N LEU A 204 -0.80 -9.23 28.15
CA LEU A 204 -1.00 -8.87 29.57
C LEU A 204 -1.72 -9.96 30.36
N VAL A 205 -2.67 -10.67 29.76
CA VAL A 205 -3.56 -11.63 30.45
C VAL A 205 -3.01 -13.06 30.35
N LEU A 206 -2.58 -13.48 29.16
CA LEU A 206 -2.13 -14.84 28.87
C LEU A 206 -0.60 -14.96 28.94
N GLY A 207 0.10 -13.83 28.96
CA GLY A 207 1.55 -13.78 28.87
C GLY A 207 2.09 -13.99 27.44
N PRO A 208 3.42 -13.97 27.29
CA PRO A 208 4.07 -14.12 26.00
C PRO A 208 3.80 -15.51 25.39
N MET A 209 3.75 -15.55 24.06
CA MET A 209 3.50 -16.79 23.33
C MET A 209 4.77 -17.60 23.09
N HIS A 210 4.61 -18.91 23.03
CA HIS A 210 5.68 -19.83 22.60
C HIS A 210 5.63 -20.01 21.10
N ARG A 211 6.73 -19.67 20.43
CA ARG A 211 6.89 -19.85 18.99
C ARG A 211 8.00 -20.84 18.71
N THR A 212 7.70 -21.88 17.94
CA THR A 212 8.70 -22.84 17.50
C THR A 212 8.99 -22.63 16.01
N VAL A 213 10.27 -22.36 15.66
CA VAL A 213 10.73 -22.25 14.29
C VAL A 213 11.91 -23.22 14.17
N ASP A 214 11.85 -24.14 13.21
CA ASP A 214 12.86 -25.19 12.97
C ASP A 214 13.29 -25.97 14.23
N GLY A 215 12.31 -26.27 15.10
CA GLY A 215 12.53 -27.03 16.33
C GLY A 215 13.08 -26.20 17.50
N VAL A 216 13.39 -24.91 17.30
CA VAL A 216 13.79 -24.00 18.37
C VAL A 216 12.57 -23.26 18.91
N SER A 217 12.23 -23.55 20.19
CA SER A 217 11.14 -22.86 20.87
C SER A 217 11.65 -21.57 21.52
N THR A 218 11.06 -20.45 21.14
CA THR A 218 11.36 -19.14 21.73
C THR A 218 10.08 -18.55 22.34
N THR A 219 10.24 -17.78 23.40
CA THR A 219 9.15 -17.05 24.05
C THR A 219 9.20 -15.60 23.57
N VAL A 220 8.11 -15.14 22.94
CA VAL A 220 8.02 -13.79 22.36
C VAL A 220 6.69 -13.13 22.73
N ASN A 221 6.70 -11.83 22.95
CA ASN A 221 5.48 -11.06 23.06
C ASN A 221 4.84 -10.92 21.66
N ARG A 222 3.52 -10.87 21.61
CA ARG A 222 2.78 -10.57 20.37
C ARG A 222 3.08 -9.16 19.88
N VAL A 223 3.22 -8.22 20.84
CA VAL A 223 3.58 -6.82 20.56
C VAL A 223 4.94 -6.50 21.16
N ASP A 224 5.93 -6.27 20.31
CA ASP A 224 7.24 -5.81 20.77
C ASP A 224 7.30 -4.27 20.84
N TRP A 225 7.23 -3.75 22.05
CA TRP A 225 7.30 -2.31 22.32
C TRP A 225 8.72 -1.77 22.44
N SER A 226 9.77 -2.60 22.35
CA SER A 226 11.16 -2.16 22.54
C SER A 226 11.54 -1.08 21.53
N GLY A 227 11.39 -1.36 20.24
CA GLY A 227 11.67 -0.41 19.19
C GLY A 227 10.83 0.87 19.27
N VAL A 228 9.58 0.77 19.78
CA VAL A 228 8.72 1.96 19.97
C VAL A 228 9.22 2.85 21.10
N ARG A 229 9.71 2.27 22.20
CA ARG A 229 10.24 3.06 23.33
C ARG A 229 11.47 3.86 22.94
N ASP A 230 12.36 3.25 22.18
CA ASP A 230 13.66 3.80 21.83
C ASP A 230 13.62 4.76 20.63
N ALA A 231 12.56 4.73 19.83
CA ALA A 231 12.42 5.58 18.64
C ALA A 231 12.16 7.04 19.00
N ASP A 232 12.75 7.94 18.22
CA ASP A 232 12.53 9.38 18.33
C ASP A 232 11.18 9.81 17.78
N TRP A 233 10.62 10.91 18.31
CA TRP A 233 9.36 11.48 17.79
C TRP A 233 9.53 12.14 16.42
N VAL A 234 10.70 12.74 16.17
CA VAL A 234 11.00 13.44 14.92
C VAL A 234 12.37 13.02 14.43
N GLY A 235 12.44 12.59 13.18
CA GLY A 235 13.67 12.16 12.53
C GLY A 235 13.41 11.61 11.13
N LEU A 236 14.48 11.37 10.40
CA LEU A 236 14.41 10.69 9.10
C LEU A 236 14.23 9.16 9.29
N PRO A 237 13.66 8.45 8.32
CA PRO A 237 13.69 7.00 8.30
C PRO A 237 15.13 6.49 8.39
N GLN A 238 15.36 5.52 9.29
CA GLN A 238 16.72 5.03 9.55
C GLN A 238 17.29 4.32 8.33
N MET A 239 18.59 4.48 8.12
CA MET A 239 19.37 3.66 7.20
C MET A 239 19.76 2.37 7.92
N THR A 240 19.44 1.23 7.32
CA THR A 240 19.76 -0.09 7.87
C THR A 240 20.95 -0.67 7.12
N ASP A 241 21.86 -1.28 7.86
CA ASP A 241 22.96 -2.04 7.25
C ASP A 241 22.41 -3.31 6.57
N LEU A 242 22.51 -3.37 5.25
CA LEU A 242 22.11 -4.53 4.45
C LEU A 242 22.89 -5.82 4.79
N ASN A 243 24.07 -5.69 5.44
CA ASN A 243 24.87 -6.86 5.83
C ASN A 243 24.28 -7.56 7.06
N SER A 244 23.55 -6.86 7.91
CA SER A 244 22.85 -7.43 9.07
C SER A 244 21.48 -8.03 8.73
N TRP A 245 20.99 -7.80 7.50
CA TRP A 245 19.69 -8.28 7.07
C TRP A 245 19.74 -9.80 6.78
N THR A 246 18.76 -10.51 7.31
CA THR A 246 18.64 -11.95 7.11
C THR A 246 17.22 -12.36 6.73
N TYR A 247 17.13 -13.31 5.83
CA TYR A 247 15.88 -13.97 5.47
C TYR A 247 16.14 -15.48 5.42
N THR A 248 15.32 -16.22 6.13
CA THR A 248 15.41 -17.69 6.18
C THR A 248 14.10 -18.28 5.71
N VAL A 249 14.19 -19.41 5.02
CA VAL A 249 13.01 -20.21 4.65
C VAL A 249 13.05 -21.47 5.51
N ASP A 250 12.01 -21.71 6.28
CA ASP A 250 11.90 -22.88 7.14
C ASP A 250 11.58 -24.16 6.35
N SER A 251 11.57 -25.30 7.03
CA SER A 251 11.27 -26.61 6.45
C SER A 251 9.88 -26.71 5.81
N ASN A 252 8.94 -25.84 6.19
CA ASN A 252 7.59 -25.76 5.64
C ASN A 252 7.50 -24.81 4.44
N GLY A 253 8.60 -24.15 4.09
CA GLY A 253 8.69 -23.14 3.03
C GLY A 253 8.11 -21.77 3.43
N ALA A 254 8.00 -21.50 4.74
CA ALA A 254 7.67 -20.18 5.24
C ALA A 254 8.91 -19.28 5.29
N GLY A 255 8.76 -18.04 4.84
CA GLY A 255 9.82 -17.05 4.91
C GLY A 255 9.79 -16.27 6.22
N HIS A 256 10.95 -16.12 6.84
CA HIS A 256 11.11 -15.38 8.09
C HIS A 256 12.18 -14.31 7.94
N PHE A 257 11.81 -13.08 8.30
CA PHE A 257 12.79 -12.00 8.47
C PHE A 257 13.44 -12.13 9.84
N GLY A 258 14.75 -11.88 9.92
CA GLY A 258 15.45 -11.83 11.20
C GLY A 258 14.95 -10.71 12.10
N ALA A 259 15.20 -10.80 13.40
CA ALA A 259 14.77 -9.80 14.37
C ALA A 259 15.34 -8.40 14.03
N GLY A 260 14.47 -7.41 13.92
CA GLY A 260 14.85 -6.02 13.62
C GLY A 260 15.11 -5.72 12.14
N ASN A 261 14.82 -6.63 11.23
CA ASN A 261 15.14 -6.51 9.80
C ASN A 261 14.10 -5.74 8.99
N VAL A 262 13.83 -4.51 9.38
CA VAL A 262 13.17 -3.55 8.49
C VAL A 262 14.24 -2.67 7.86
N VAL A 263 14.44 -2.82 6.55
CA VAL A 263 15.50 -2.10 5.83
C VAL A 263 15.01 -0.72 5.45
N GLY A 264 15.72 0.31 5.90
CA GLY A 264 15.45 1.72 5.58
C GLY A 264 16.02 2.14 4.22
N PHE A 265 16.54 3.35 4.13
CA PHE A 265 17.15 3.86 2.90
C PHE A 265 18.28 2.96 2.40
N HIS A 266 18.18 2.51 1.15
CA HIS A 266 19.22 1.76 0.46
C HIS A 266 19.13 1.99 -1.05
N LEU A 267 20.26 1.85 -1.72
CA LEU A 267 20.32 1.96 -3.19
C LEU A 267 19.94 0.61 -3.83
N PRO A 268 19.26 0.62 -4.98
CA PRO A 268 18.90 -0.58 -5.71
C PRO A 268 20.14 -1.29 -6.30
N ALA A 269 20.13 -2.62 -6.29
CA ALA A 269 21.05 -3.46 -7.02
C ALA A 269 20.33 -4.16 -8.18
N PHE A 270 21.01 -4.31 -9.31
CA PHE A 270 20.37 -4.79 -10.53
C PHE A 270 20.89 -6.18 -10.90
N HIS A 271 20.03 -7.18 -10.78
CA HIS A 271 20.29 -8.55 -11.22
C HIS A 271 19.25 -8.98 -12.25
N LEU A 272 19.71 -9.38 -13.43
CA LEU A 272 18.81 -9.70 -14.56
C LEU A 272 17.78 -10.77 -14.22
N SER A 273 18.16 -11.81 -13.46
CA SER A 273 17.25 -12.88 -13.04
C SER A 273 16.07 -12.36 -12.22
N PHE A 274 16.32 -11.45 -11.28
CA PHE A 274 15.29 -10.87 -10.42
C PHE A 274 14.42 -9.85 -11.17
N ILE A 275 15.04 -9.11 -12.12
CA ILE A 275 14.31 -8.20 -13.01
C ILE A 275 13.31 -8.99 -13.87
N LEU A 276 13.77 -10.08 -14.51
CA LEU A 276 12.89 -10.91 -15.35
C LEU A 276 11.75 -11.56 -14.55
N LEU A 277 12.01 -11.92 -13.28
CA LEU A 277 10.97 -12.44 -12.38
C LEU A 277 9.91 -11.38 -12.03
N ALA A 278 10.30 -10.12 -11.91
CA ALA A 278 9.40 -9.02 -11.53
C ALA A 278 8.62 -8.41 -12.71
N LEU A 279 9.19 -8.39 -13.91
CA LEU A 279 8.62 -7.70 -15.08
C LEU A 279 7.16 -8.06 -15.43
N PRO A 280 6.68 -9.31 -15.29
CA PRO A 280 5.29 -9.64 -15.59
C PRO A 280 4.25 -8.84 -14.81
N VAL A 281 4.62 -8.30 -13.63
CA VAL A 281 3.73 -7.47 -12.79
C VAL A 281 3.33 -6.16 -13.50
N VAL A 282 4.13 -5.68 -14.46
CA VAL A 282 3.77 -4.48 -15.25
C VAL A 282 2.40 -4.58 -15.90
N ILE A 283 2.03 -5.78 -16.37
CA ILE A 283 0.72 -6.02 -17.00
C ILE A 283 -0.40 -5.77 -15.99
N ALA A 284 -0.23 -6.26 -14.78
CA ALA A 284 -1.21 -6.07 -13.70
C ALA A 284 -1.32 -4.59 -13.31
N LEU A 285 -0.21 -3.88 -13.19
CA LEU A 285 -0.22 -2.45 -12.86
C LEU A 285 -0.87 -1.59 -13.94
N ILE A 286 -0.65 -1.89 -15.24
CA ILE A 286 -1.34 -1.20 -16.32
C ILE A 286 -2.85 -1.45 -16.24
N ALA A 287 -3.25 -2.69 -15.96
CA ALA A 287 -4.65 -3.07 -15.81
C ALA A 287 -5.30 -2.35 -14.62
N GLU A 288 -4.66 -2.36 -13.45
CA GLU A 288 -5.11 -1.70 -12.22
C GLU A 288 -5.27 -0.20 -12.42
N ASN A 289 -4.22 0.49 -12.90
CA ASN A 289 -4.28 1.93 -13.18
C ASN A 289 -5.37 2.30 -14.20
N THR A 290 -5.51 1.49 -15.26
CA THR A 290 -6.57 1.69 -16.26
C THR A 290 -7.95 1.59 -15.63
N GLY A 291 -8.17 0.59 -14.76
CA GLY A 291 -9.41 0.41 -14.00
C GLY A 291 -9.71 1.61 -13.10
N HIS A 292 -8.71 2.09 -12.37
CA HIS A 292 -8.86 3.23 -11.46
C HIS A 292 -9.15 4.54 -12.20
N VAL A 293 -8.45 4.85 -13.29
CA VAL A 293 -8.74 6.06 -14.10
C VAL A 293 -10.13 6.00 -14.70
N LYS A 294 -10.60 4.83 -15.14
CA LYS A 294 -11.98 4.66 -15.63
C LYS A 294 -13.02 4.83 -14.53
N ALA A 295 -12.80 4.25 -13.35
CA ALA A 295 -13.69 4.43 -12.22
C ALA A 295 -13.82 5.90 -11.82
N VAL A 296 -12.70 6.63 -11.82
CA VAL A 296 -12.72 8.09 -11.59
C VAL A 296 -13.45 8.83 -12.70
N ALA A 297 -13.24 8.46 -13.96
CA ALA A 297 -13.92 9.07 -15.11
C ALA A 297 -15.45 8.92 -15.00
N GLU A 298 -15.91 7.71 -14.67
CA GLU A 298 -17.32 7.41 -14.48
C GLU A 298 -17.93 8.18 -13.31
N MET A 299 -17.23 8.25 -12.17
CA MET A 299 -17.69 8.98 -10.98
C MET A 299 -17.76 10.50 -11.17
N THR A 300 -16.86 11.05 -11.98
CA THR A 300 -16.76 12.49 -12.23
C THR A 300 -17.56 12.93 -13.47
N ASP A 301 -18.14 11.98 -14.19
CA ASP A 301 -18.79 12.20 -15.50
C ASP A 301 -17.89 12.95 -16.49
N ARG A 302 -16.58 12.61 -16.48
CA ARG A 302 -15.55 13.24 -17.35
C ARG A 302 -14.86 12.17 -18.19
N ASN A 303 -14.56 12.50 -19.43
CA ASN A 303 -13.68 11.65 -20.25
C ASN A 303 -12.22 11.89 -19.84
N LEU A 304 -11.61 10.90 -19.19
CA LEU A 304 -10.22 10.93 -18.73
C LEU A 304 -9.29 10.05 -19.59
N ASP A 305 -9.71 9.57 -20.76
CA ASP A 305 -8.89 8.76 -21.66
C ASP A 305 -7.56 9.43 -22.02
N HIS A 306 -7.56 10.76 -22.17
CA HIS A 306 -6.37 11.55 -22.47
C HIS A 306 -5.37 11.61 -21.29
N GLN A 307 -5.83 11.31 -20.07
CA GLN A 307 -4.99 11.25 -18.87
C GLN A 307 -4.45 9.84 -18.59
N MET A 308 -4.97 8.80 -19.25
CA MET A 308 -4.60 7.40 -19.02
C MET A 308 -3.09 7.18 -19.09
N GLY A 309 -2.47 7.61 -20.17
CA GLY A 309 -1.02 7.47 -20.34
C GLY A 309 -0.21 8.27 -19.31
N ARG A 310 -0.69 9.47 -18.92
CA ARG A 310 -0.05 10.27 -17.87
C ARG A 310 -0.17 9.62 -16.49
N ALA A 311 -1.32 9.06 -16.16
CA ALA A 311 -1.54 8.37 -14.90
C ALA A 311 -0.60 7.16 -14.77
N ILE A 312 -0.49 6.33 -15.82
CA ILE A 312 0.41 5.18 -15.86
C ILE A 312 1.88 5.62 -15.80
N ALA A 313 2.26 6.68 -16.54
CA ALA A 313 3.61 7.21 -16.49
C ALA A 313 3.96 7.81 -15.11
N ALA A 314 3.03 8.50 -14.49
CA ALA A 314 3.23 9.06 -13.15
C ALA A 314 3.43 7.94 -12.12
N ASP A 315 2.63 6.87 -12.18
CA ASP A 315 2.76 5.71 -11.29
C ASP A 315 4.12 5.02 -11.49
N GLY A 316 4.55 4.81 -12.74
CA GLY A 316 5.89 4.30 -13.04
C GLY A 316 7.01 5.17 -12.51
N ALA A 317 6.94 6.50 -12.73
CA ALA A 317 7.93 7.45 -12.25
C ALA A 317 8.01 7.50 -10.71
N THR A 318 6.87 7.48 -10.04
CA THR A 318 6.82 7.48 -8.57
C THR A 318 7.28 6.16 -7.96
N SER A 319 7.00 5.03 -8.62
CA SER A 319 7.55 3.72 -8.27
C SER A 319 9.07 3.69 -8.40
N MET A 320 9.64 4.26 -9.46
CA MET A 320 11.10 4.43 -9.58
C MET A 320 11.66 5.27 -8.44
N LEU A 321 11.04 6.41 -8.13
CA LEU A 321 11.49 7.30 -7.07
C LEU A 321 11.44 6.61 -5.70
N ALA A 322 10.36 5.90 -5.41
CA ALA A 322 10.19 5.18 -4.15
C ALA A 322 11.24 4.06 -3.99
N THR A 323 11.45 3.26 -5.02
CA THR A 323 12.42 2.16 -4.99
C THR A 323 13.87 2.64 -4.96
N LEU A 324 14.21 3.81 -5.54
CA LEU A 324 15.51 4.45 -5.38
C LEU A 324 15.79 4.85 -3.91
N ALA A 325 14.77 5.18 -3.16
CA ALA A 325 14.89 5.46 -1.74
C ALA A 325 14.87 4.19 -0.87
N GLY A 326 14.67 3.01 -1.45
CA GLY A 326 14.51 1.76 -0.68
C GLY A 326 13.12 1.55 -0.09
N ALA A 327 12.12 2.35 -0.52
CA ALA A 327 10.72 2.08 -0.26
C ALA A 327 10.14 1.10 -1.28
N GLY A 328 9.00 0.52 -0.98
CA GLY A 328 8.24 -0.26 -1.95
C GLY A 328 7.68 0.61 -3.07
N PRO A 329 7.45 0.05 -4.27
CA PRO A 329 6.83 0.77 -5.36
C PRO A 329 5.39 1.16 -5.05
N THR A 330 4.92 2.20 -5.73
CA THR A 330 3.60 2.79 -5.50
C THR A 330 2.61 2.40 -6.59
N THR A 331 1.32 2.47 -6.28
CA THR A 331 0.20 2.37 -7.22
C THR A 331 -0.99 3.18 -6.73
N THR A 332 -1.96 3.43 -7.58
CA THR A 332 -3.21 4.11 -7.22
C THR A 332 -4.11 3.22 -6.35
N TYR A 333 -4.89 3.82 -5.42
CA TYR A 333 -5.66 3.10 -4.41
C TYR A 333 -7.16 3.13 -4.64
N ALA A 334 -7.77 1.94 -4.73
CA ALA A 334 -9.21 1.73 -4.79
C ALA A 334 -9.93 2.18 -3.50
N GLU A 335 -9.30 2.01 -2.34
CA GLU A 335 -9.84 2.41 -1.03
C GLU A 335 -10.13 3.92 -1.01
N ASN A 336 -9.20 4.73 -1.52
CA ASN A 336 -9.36 6.17 -1.60
C ASN A 336 -10.39 6.57 -2.65
N ILE A 337 -10.48 5.84 -3.77
CA ILE A 337 -11.57 6.00 -4.76
C ILE A 337 -12.91 5.71 -4.09
N GLY A 338 -12.98 4.68 -3.25
CA GLY A 338 -14.15 4.37 -2.44
C GLY A 338 -14.57 5.51 -1.50
N VAL A 339 -13.63 6.18 -0.84
CA VAL A 339 -13.92 7.33 0.05
C VAL A 339 -14.50 8.49 -0.75
N MET A 340 -13.89 8.88 -1.87
CA MET A 340 -14.44 9.98 -2.68
C MET A 340 -15.82 9.66 -3.27
N ALA A 341 -16.09 8.41 -3.62
CA ALA A 341 -17.41 7.96 -4.08
C ALA A 341 -18.49 8.15 -3.00
N ALA A 342 -18.15 7.89 -1.72
CA ALA A 342 -19.06 8.07 -0.60
C ALA A 342 -19.29 9.53 -0.24
N THR A 343 -18.24 10.32 -0.25
CA THR A 343 -18.30 11.72 0.16
C THR A 343 -18.81 12.64 -0.95
N LYS A 344 -18.81 12.15 -2.21
CA LYS A 344 -19.08 12.95 -3.42
C LYS A 344 -18.09 14.12 -3.58
N VAL A 345 -16.92 14.04 -2.94
CA VAL A 345 -15.87 15.06 -3.03
C VAL A 345 -14.68 14.46 -3.79
N TYR A 346 -14.54 14.88 -5.02
CA TYR A 346 -13.47 14.43 -5.95
C TYR A 346 -12.27 15.38 -5.98
N SER A 347 -12.24 16.32 -5.04
CA SER A 347 -11.23 17.37 -4.94
C SER A 347 -9.80 16.83 -4.80
N THR A 348 -8.93 17.17 -5.74
CA THR A 348 -7.49 16.88 -5.62
C THR A 348 -6.82 17.66 -4.48
N ALA A 349 -7.45 18.73 -3.96
CA ALA A 349 -6.98 19.42 -2.76
C ALA A 349 -7.04 18.53 -1.50
N ALA A 350 -8.09 17.69 -1.36
CA ALA A 350 -8.18 16.75 -0.24
C ALA A 350 -7.05 15.69 -0.31
N TYR A 351 -6.75 15.20 -1.50
CA TYR A 351 -5.63 14.28 -1.73
C TYR A 351 -4.26 14.94 -1.47
N ALA A 352 -4.09 16.21 -1.84
CA ALA A 352 -2.87 16.96 -1.53
C ALA A 352 -2.68 17.13 -0.01
N VAL A 353 -3.76 17.39 0.73
CA VAL A 353 -3.71 17.41 2.21
C VAL A 353 -3.32 16.04 2.76
N ALA A 354 -3.94 14.96 2.27
CA ALA A 354 -3.60 13.60 2.69
C ALA A 354 -2.12 13.28 2.42
N ALA A 355 -1.61 13.67 1.25
CA ALA A 355 -0.23 13.49 0.87
C ALA A 355 0.75 14.24 1.79
N LEU A 356 0.44 15.49 2.13
CA LEU A 356 1.26 16.27 3.07
C LEU A 356 1.28 15.64 4.47
N VAL A 357 0.15 15.15 4.96
CA VAL A 357 0.06 14.45 6.25
C VAL A 357 0.91 13.15 6.21
N ALA A 358 0.85 12.39 5.11
CA ALA A 358 1.67 11.19 4.96
C ALA A 358 3.18 11.50 4.95
N ILE A 359 3.59 12.58 4.26
CA ILE A 359 4.99 13.06 4.29
C ILE A 359 5.41 13.41 5.73
N LEU A 360 4.55 14.10 6.48
CA LEU A 360 4.83 14.45 7.88
C LEU A 360 4.97 13.21 8.77
N PHE A 361 4.13 12.19 8.59
CA PHE A 361 4.30 10.90 9.29
C PHE A 361 5.62 10.22 8.93
N GLY A 362 6.13 10.41 7.72
CA GLY A 362 7.45 9.94 7.31
C GLY A 362 8.62 10.55 8.10
N PHE A 363 8.41 11.68 8.77
CA PHE A 363 9.40 12.29 9.66
C PHE A 363 9.25 11.86 11.13
N SER A 364 8.49 10.82 11.42
CA SER A 364 8.32 10.30 12.79
C SER A 364 8.80 8.85 12.91
N PRO A 365 10.04 8.59 13.34
CA PRO A 365 10.53 7.24 13.64
C PRO A 365 9.65 6.51 14.66
N LYS A 366 9.11 7.19 15.65
CA LYS A 366 8.17 6.66 16.63
C LYS A 366 6.92 6.06 15.96
N PHE A 367 6.36 6.79 15.00
CA PHE A 367 5.23 6.32 14.22
C PHE A 367 5.59 5.08 13.39
N GLY A 368 6.76 5.10 12.72
CA GLY A 368 7.27 3.95 11.97
C GLY A 368 7.48 2.72 12.86
N ALA A 369 8.01 2.91 14.06
CA ALA A 369 8.21 1.84 15.03
C ALA A 369 6.88 1.23 15.53
N ILE A 370 5.85 2.05 15.79
CA ILE A 370 4.49 1.57 16.15
C ILE A 370 3.94 0.67 15.04
N ILE A 371 4.10 1.07 13.80
CA ILE A 371 3.63 0.28 12.64
C ILE A 371 4.43 -1.02 12.52
N SER A 372 5.75 -0.96 12.65
CA SER A 372 6.62 -2.14 12.55
C SER A 372 6.38 -3.15 13.68
N ALA A 373 5.87 -2.71 14.83
CA ALA A 373 5.49 -3.58 15.93
C ALA A 373 4.11 -4.26 15.76
N THR A 374 3.50 -4.15 14.57
CA THR A 374 2.20 -4.80 14.30
C THR A 374 2.30 -6.32 14.45
N PRO A 375 1.45 -6.95 15.29
CA PRO A 375 1.52 -8.38 15.55
C PRO A 375 1.33 -9.24 14.30
N GLY A 376 2.08 -10.34 14.20
CA GLY A 376 2.01 -11.24 13.06
C GLY A 376 0.62 -11.86 12.86
N GLY A 377 -0.10 -12.19 13.94
CA GLY A 377 -1.49 -12.67 13.87
C GLY A 377 -2.45 -11.64 13.27
N VAL A 378 -2.27 -10.36 13.61
CA VAL A 378 -3.08 -9.27 13.04
C VAL A 378 -2.80 -9.13 11.54
N LEU A 379 -1.52 -9.16 11.14
CA LEU A 379 -1.14 -9.18 9.72
C LEU A 379 -1.73 -10.40 8.99
N GLY A 380 -1.71 -11.57 9.63
CA GLY A 380 -2.31 -12.80 9.09
C GLY A 380 -3.80 -12.64 8.79
N GLY A 381 -4.58 -12.15 9.74
CA GLY A 381 -6.03 -11.94 9.58
C GLY A 381 -6.38 -10.91 8.50
N ILE A 382 -5.68 -9.77 8.49
CA ILE A 382 -5.89 -8.70 7.51
C ILE A 382 -5.53 -9.18 6.10
N THR A 383 -4.39 -9.84 5.93
CA THR A 383 -3.89 -10.22 4.61
C THR A 383 -4.72 -11.30 3.93
N VAL A 384 -5.34 -12.23 4.70
CA VAL A 384 -6.32 -13.18 4.15
C VAL A 384 -7.44 -12.44 3.43
N VAL A 385 -8.03 -11.43 4.09
CA VAL A 385 -9.16 -10.68 3.51
C VAL A 385 -8.69 -9.79 2.37
N LEU A 386 -7.55 -9.08 2.54
CA LEU A 386 -6.98 -8.22 1.51
C LEU A 386 -6.74 -8.98 0.20
N TYR A 387 -6.08 -10.14 0.29
CA TYR A 387 -5.76 -10.92 -0.91
C TYR A 387 -6.98 -11.64 -1.47
N GLY A 388 -7.93 -12.04 -0.61
CA GLY A 388 -9.22 -12.56 -1.06
C GLY A 388 -10.07 -11.53 -1.80
N MET A 389 -9.94 -10.24 -1.47
CA MET A 389 -10.63 -9.17 -2.20
C MET A 389 -9.95 -8.80 -3.53
N ILE A 390 -8.66 -9.07 -3.67
CA ILE A 390 -7.91 -8.87 -4.93
C ILE A 390 -8.20 -10.02 -5.90
N GLY A 391 -8.25 -11.25 -5.43
CA GLY A 391 -8.57 -12.45 -6.22
C GLY A 391 -10.07 -12.61 -6.46
#